data_142e24c4a4fa15c39dbb26fa64a434f3
#
_entry.id   142e24c4a4fa15c39dbb26fa64a434f3
#
_cell.length_a   1.000
_cell.length_b   1.000
_cell.length_c   1.000
_cell.angle_alpha   90.00
_cell.angle_beta   90.00
_cell.angle_gamma   90.00
#
_symmetry.space_group_name_H-M   'P 1'
#
loop_
_entity.id
_entity.type
_entity.pdbx_description
1 polymer ?
#
loop_
_entity_poly.entity_id
_entity_poly.type
_entity_poly.pdbx_seq_one_letter_code
_entity_poly.pdbx_strand_id
1 'polypeptide(L)'
;MILLNKLFLTKRSAKGRVDYPLLLLGAVIYGVSVGLVLSPNEIAPGGASGLAVMLSRFLPLGVGSLTMAINLPLLAVSLYVFGWRFLLGTVVAIAVSGLTADMCTLFTPLTNDIFLSAIAGGILLGAGCGIVFRSGGTTGGTDIAAKLIKRKKPYMAAGQIFMLADGVICVLSGFVFGSIDNALYSFFTLWVFSKTLDMILYGGDRGKLALIISPAADKILHRLLNEGNLGCTVIKARTGYTGEDRDLILCAVRKRRITDVRRIAAETDEKAFVLVGDVSEIIGEGFRLSDEYF
;
A
#
# COMPACT_ATOMS: atom_id res chain seq x y z
N MET A 1 0.57 -18.57 9.69
CA MET A 1 -0.28 -18.00 8.62
C MET A 1 -1.64 -17.53 9.10
N ILE A 2 -2.31 -18.18 10.04
CA ILE A 2 -3.63 -17.79 10.59
C ILE A 2 -3.54 -16.59 11.54
N LEU A 3 -2.47 -16.43 12.31
CA LEU A 3 -2.23 -15.28 13.21
C LEU A 3 -1.96 -13.97 12.44
N LEU A 4 -1.20 -14.04 11.34
CA LEU A 4 -0.98 -12.90 10.44
C LEU A 4 -2.29 -12.43 9.79
N ASN A 5 -3.17 -13.36 9.42
CA ASN A 5 -4.48 -13.04 8.84
C ASN A 5 -5.42 -12.36 9.85
N LYS A 6 -5.34 -12.72 11.15
CA LYS A 6 -6.12 -12.05 12.22
C LYS A 6 -5.57 -10.64 12.51
N LEU A 7 -4.26 -10.43 12.46
CA LEU A 7 -3.64 -9.10 12.64
C LEU A 7 -3.99 -8.13 11.50
N PHE A 8 -4.14 -8.65 10.27
CA PHE A 8 -4.48 -7.84 9.09
C PHE A 8 -5.98 -7.64 8.87
N LEU A 9 -6.84 -8.41 9.58
CA LEU A 9 -8.30 -8.32 9.49
C LEU A 9 -8.94 -7.61 10.69
N THR A 10 -8.15 -7.00 11.58
CA THR A 10 -8.70 -6.20 12.67
C THR A 10 -9.59 -5.11 12.06
N LYS A 11 -10.86 -5.14 12.41
CA LYS A 11 -11.90 -4.17 12.04
C LYS A 11 -11.30 -2.77 12.05
N ARG A 12 -11.15 -2.17 10.87
CA ARG A 12 -10.78 -0.77 10.73
C ARG A 12 -11.77 0.04 11.56
N SER A 13 -11.24 0.81 12.49
CA SER A 13 -12.03 1.58 13.43
C SER A 13 -12.94 2.54 12.65
N ALA A 14 -14.20 2.23 12.60
CA ALA A 14 -15.22 3.19 12.20
C ALA A 14 -15.11 4.41 13.11
N LYS A 15 -15.02 5.62 12.53
CA LYS A 15 -14.95 6.92 13.21
C LYS A 15 -13.57 7.31 13.77
N GLY A 16 -12.61 7.72 12.91
CA GLY A 16 -11.55 8.68 13.28
C GLY A 16 -10.68 8.34 14.50
N ARG A 17 -10.62 7.08 14.91
CA ARG A 17 -9.76 6.61 16.01
C ARG A 17 -8.47 6.06 15.42
N VAL A 18 -7.35 6.57 15.91
CA VAL A 18 -6.01 6.06 15.61
C VAL A 18 -5.81 4.74 16.34
N ASP A 19 -5.37 3.70 15.62
CA ASP A 19 -4.96 2.42 16.23
C ASP A 19 -3.50 2.53 16.65
N TYR A 20 -3.27 2.94 17.90
CA TYR A 20 -1.91 3.19 18.42
C TYR A 20 -0.99 1.95 18.41
N PRO A 21 -1.41 0.74 18.80
CA PRO A 21 -0.56 -0.45 18.69
C PRO A 21 -0.06 -0.70 17.27
N LEU A 22 -0.93 -0.59 16.28
CA LEU A 22 -0.59 -0.77 14.87
C LEU A 22 0.31 0.38 14.38
N LEU A 23 0.03 1.61 14.81
CA LEU A 23 0.83 2.79 14.50
C LEU A 23 2.26 2.65 15.03
N LEU A 24 2.43 2.24 16.28
CA LEU A 24 3.74 2.05 16.91
C LEU A 24 4.54 0.96 16.17
N LEU A 25 3.91 -0.17 15.85
CA LEU A 25 4.56 -1.23 15.07
C LEU A 25 5.06 -0.71 13.72
N GLY A 26 4.21 0.00 12.99
CA GLY A 26 4.58 0.56 11.67
C GLY A 26 5.70 1.61 11.79
N ALA A 27 5.63 2.48 12.80
CA ALA A 27 6.65 3.50 13.05
C ALA A 27 8.02 2.89 13.40
N VAL A 28 8.05 1.82 14.20
CA VAL A 28 9.30 1.09 14.51
C VAL A 28 9.88 0.45 13.25
N ILE A 29 9.07 -0.25 12.45
CA ILE A 29 9.53 -0.85 11.18
C ILE A 29 10.09 0.21 10.25
N TYR A 30 9.43 1.37 10.14
CA TYR A 30 9.89 2.50 9.35
C TYR A 30 11.24 3.03 9.84
N GLY A 31 11.39 3.27 11.17
CA GLY A 31 12.61 3.74 11.78
C GLY A 31 13.80 2.77 11.61
N VAL A 32 13.55 1.46 11.77
CA VAL A 32 14.55 0.41 11.51
C VAL A 32 15.02 0.45 10.05
N SER A 33 14.10 0.61 9.09
CA SER A 33 14.47 0.75 7.68
C SER A 33 15.43 1.92 7.45
N VAL A 34 15.09 3.09 7.99
CA VAL A 34 15.89 4.31 7.79
C VAL A 34 17.23 4.21 8.49
N GLY A 35 17.26 3.84 9.79
CA GLY A 35 18.46 3.90 10.62
C GLY A 35 19.43 2.74 10.41
N LEU A 36 18.92 1.52 10.19
CA LEU A 36 19.75 0.31 10.12
C LEU A 36 20.11 -0.11 8.67
N VAL A 37 19.31 0.32 7.68
CA VAL A 37 19.45 -0.17 6.30
C VAL A 37 19.81 0.95 5.34
N LEU A 38 19.02 2.02 5.28
CA LEU A 38 19.14 3.03 4.25
C LEU A 38 20.23 4.08 4.54
N SER A 39 20.20 4.67 5.75
CA SER A 39 21.14 5.74 6.12
C SER A 39 22.60 5.31 6.08
N PRO A 40 23.00 4.13 6.61
CA PRO A 40 24.39 3.69 6.54
C PRO A 40 24.91 3.45 5.12
N ASN A 41 24.01 3.18 4.18
CA ASN A 41 24.33 2.92 2.77
C ASN A 41 24.14 4.17 1.88
N GLU A 42 23.97 5.35 2.47
CA GLU A 42 23.78 6.63 1.77
C GLU A 42 22.61 6.60 0.76
N ILE A 43 21.54 5.87 1.08
CA ILE A 43 20.33 5.79 0.28
C ILE A 43 19.29 6.74 0.84
N ALA A 44 18.87 7.74 0.04
CA ALA A 44 17.85 8.72 0.39
C ALA A 44 16.52 8.39 -0.32
N PRO A 45 15.58 7.70 0.38
CA PRO A 45 14.39 7.16 -0.29
C PRO A 45 13.32 8.20 -0.64
N GLY A 46 13.57 9.48 -0.38
CA GLY A 46 12.61 10.57 -0.56
C GLY A 46 12.01 11.07 0.74
N GLY A 47 11.13 12.05 0.66
CA GLY A 47 10.43 12.63 1.80
C GLY A 47 11.32 13.35 2.81
N ALA A 48 10.77 13.58 4.00
CA ALA A 48 11.53 14.18 5.10
C ALA A 48 12.70 13.28 5.55
N SER A 49 12.54 11.96 5.52
CA SER A 49 13.60 11.01 5.85
C SER A 49 14.74 11.02 4.82
N GLY A 50 14.43 11.13 3.54
CA GLY A 50 15.46 11.27 2.50
C GLY A 50 16.26 12.56 2.63
N LEU A 51 15.58 13.68 2.91
CA LEU A 51 16.24 14.95 3.23
C LEU A 51 17.10 14.83 4.49
N ALA A 52 16.62 14.16 5.52
CA ALA A 52 17.35 13.95 6.76
C ALA A 52 18.62 13.10 6.55
N VAL A 53 18.54 12.04 5.73
CA VAL A 53 19.70 11.22 5.35
C VAL A 53 20.76 12.06 4.62
N MET A 54 20.35 12.94 3.70
CA MET A 54 21.27 13.85 3.02
C MET A 54 21.89 14.87 3.97
N LEU A 55 21.09 15.46 4.88
CA LEU A 55 21.55 16.47 5.83
C LEU A 55 22.46 15.90 6.92
N SER A 56 22.29 14.64 7.30
CA SER A 56 23.15 13.99 8.31
C SER A 56 24.60 13.89 7.88
N ARG A 57 24.90 14.02 6.57
CA ARG A 57 26.27 14.11 6.05
C ARG A 57 26.97 15.41 6.45
N PHE A 58 26.21 16.49 6.61
CA PHE A 58 26.73 17.82 6.89
C PHE A 58 26.57 18.23 8.35
N LEU A 59 25.63 17.63 9.05
CA LEU A 59 25.29 17.97 10.41
C LEU A 59 25.55 16.76 11.34
N PRO A 60 26.20 16.96 12.50
CA PRO A 60 26.46 15.89 13.48
C PRO A 60 25.21 15.56 14.31
N LEU A 61 24.08 15.34 13.59
CA LEU A 61 22.79 15.01 14.19
C LEU A 61 22.29 13.69 13.63
N GLY A 62 21.57 12.93 14.45
CA GLY A 62 20.95 11.69 14.01
C GLY A 62 19.89 11.91 12.92
N VAL A 63 19.76 10.95 12.03
CA VAL A 63 18.79 11.02 10.93
C VAL A 63 17.35 11.13 11.43
N GLY A 64 17.04 10.46 12.54
CA GLY A 64 15.73 10.54 13.17
C GLY A 64 15.45 11.94 13.74
N SER A 65 16.42 12.52 14.42
CA SER A 65 16.33 13.89 14.96
C SER A 65 16.15 14.92 13.85
N LEU A 66 16.88 14.77 12.75
CA LEU A 66 16.73 15.63 11.57
C LEU A 66 15.35 15.45 10.91
N THR A 67 14.87 14.20 10.82
CA THR A 67 13.52 13.91 10.30
C THR A 67 12.45 14.59 11.15
N MET A 68 12.57 14.55 12.48
CA MET A 68 11.65 15.25 13.38
C MET A 68 11.67 16.77 13.14
N ALA A 69 12.87 17.37 13.05
CA ALA A 69 13.02 18.81 12.82
C ALA A 69 12.39 19.27 11.49
N ILE A 70 12.64 18.53 10.40
CA ILE A 70 12.06 18.81 9.07
C ILE A 70 10.53 18.70 9.09
N ASN A 71 9.98 17.83 9.92
CA ASN A 71 8.53 17.64 10.01
C ASN A 71 7.82 18.73 10.83
N LEU A 72 8.50 19.51 11.67
CA LEU A 72 7.86 20.53 12.51
C LEU A 72 6.97 21.49 11.71
N PRO A 73 7.42 22.14 10.61
CA PRO A 73 6.55 23.04 9.83
C PRO A 73 5.40 22.27 9.16
N LEU A 74 5.61 21.02 8.74
CA LEU A 74 4.58 20.20 8.11
C LEU A 74 3.49 19.77 9.10
N LEU A 75 3.86 19.58 10.38
CA LEU A 75 2.89 19.32 11.44
C LEU A 75 1.94 20.49 11.67
N ALA A 76 2.43 21.74 11.58
CA ALA A 76 1.58 22.93 11.67
C ALA A 76 0.53 22.97 10.54
N VAL A 77 0.93 22.66 9.30
CA VAL A 77 0.02 22.53 8.15
C VAL A 77 -0.97 21.38 8.36
N SER A 78 -0.49 20.26 8.86
CA SER A 78 -1.31 19.08 9.16
C SER A 78 -2.41 19.38 10.18
N LEU A 79 -2.09 20.15 11.22
CA LEU A 79 -3.07 20.59 12.23
C LEU A 79 -4.22 21.39 11.60
N TYR A 80 -3.88 22.31 10.72
CA TYR A 80 -4.87 23.19 10.07
C TYR A 80 -5.81 22.41 9.14
N VAL A 81 -5.27 21.39 8.42
CA VAL A 81 -6.03 20.70 7.37
C VAL A 81 -6.77 19.47 7.89
N PHE A 82 -6.16 18.68 8.76
CA PHE A 82 -6.67 17.37 9.19
C PHE A 82 -7.15 17.36 10.65
N GLY A 83 -6.85 18.43 11.39
CA GLY A 83 -7.25 18.59 12.76
C GLY A 83 -6.36 17.83 13.78
N TRP A 84 -6.67 18.05 15.04
CA TRP A 84 -5.81 17.71 16.17
C TRP A 84 -5.68 16.18 16.45
N ARG A 85 -6.72 15.40 16.18
CA ARG A 85 -6.67 13.93 16.38
C ARG A 85 -5.70 13.24 15.43
N PHE A 86 -5.68 13.71 14.20
CA PHE A 86 -4.73 13.24 13.19
C PHE A 86 -3.31 13.69 13.54
N LEU A 87 -3.15 14.93 14.01
CA LEU A 87 -1.87 15.47 14.44
C LEU A 87 -1.23 14.61 15.53
N LEU A 88 -1.99 14.21 16.56
CA LEU A 88 -1.45 13.38 17.65
C LEU A 88 -0.88 12.05 17.13
N GLY A 89 -1.63 11.33 16.30
CA GLY A 89 -1.14 10.10 15.69
C GLY A 89 0.13 10.32 14.86
N THR A 90 0.18 11.41 14.11
CA THR A 90 1.34 11.79 13.28
C THR A 90 2.56 12.14 14.15
N VAL A 91 2.39 12.92 15.20
CA VAL A 91 3.47 13.28 16.14
C VAL A 91 4.04 12.02 16.79
N VAL A 92 3.20 11.11 17.26
CA VAL A 92 3.64 9.85 17.86
C VAL A 92 4.38 9.00 16.81
N ALA A 93 3.88 8.89 15.58
CA ALA A 93 4.56 8.12 14.54
C ALA A 93 5.94 8.69 14.19
N ILE A 94 6.04 10.02 14.02
CA ILE A 94 7.31 10.70 13.72
C ILE A 94 8.29 10.54 14.90
N ALA A 95 7.84 10.74 16.14
CA ALA A 95 8.69 10.60 17.31
C ALA A 95 9.23 9.17 17.45
N VAL A 96 8.35 8.17 17.34
CA VAL A 96 8.77 6.76 17.48
C VAL A 96 9.68 6.34 16.33
N SER A 97 9.33 6.67 15.08
CA SER A 97 10.18 6.33 13.94
C SER A 97 11.54 7.02 13.98
N GLY A 98 11.57 8.29 14.36
CA GLY A 98 12.81 9.05 14.50
C GLY A 98 13.70 8.51 15.62
N LEU A 99 13.16 8.29 16.83
CA LEU A 99 13.91 7.68 17.93
C LEU A 99 14.44 6.30 17.56
N THR A 100 13.62 5.48 16.91
CA THR A 100 14.05 4.15 16.45
C THR A 100 15.17 4.27 15.41
N ALA A 101 15.07 5.21 14.46
CA ALA A 101 16.11 5.42 13.47
C ALA A 101 17.44 5.83 14.15
N ASP A 102 17.42 6.79 15.09
CA ASP A 102 18.61 7.21 15.80
C ASP A 102 19.21 6.10 16.69
N MET A 103 18.36 5.31 17.35
CA MET A 103 18.84 4.14 18.10
C MET A 103 19.48 3.08 17.18
N CYS A 104 18.93 2.87 15.99
CA CYS A 104 19.46 1.90 15.03
C CYS A 104 20.82 2.30 14.48
N THR A 105 21.17 3.58 14.41
CA THR A 105 22.51 4.03 13.97
C THR A 105 23.63 3.63 14.95
N LEU A 106 23.29 3.22 16.18
CA LEU A 106 24.26 2.70 17.16
C LEU A 106 24.68 1.24 16.86
N PHE A 107 23.96 0.55 15.98
CA PHE A 107 24.23 -0.83 15.62
C PHE A 107 24.94 -0.89 14.26
N THR A 108 25.60 -2.03 14.01
CA THR A 108 26.19 -2.29 12.69
C THR A 108 25.09 -2.37 11.63
N PRO A 109 25.32 -1.84 10.42
CA PRO A 109 24.37 -1.95 9.33
C PRO A 109 23.94 -3.40 9.09
N LEU A 110 22.67 -3.61 8.72
CA LEU A 110 22.16 -4.94 8.41
C LEU A 110 22.92 -5.58 7.23
N THR A 111 23.33 -4.77 6.28
CA THR A 111 24.16 -5.16 5.14
C THR A 111 24.89 -3.94 4.58
N ASN A 112 26.06 -4.16 4.00
CA ASN A 112 26.84 -3.15 3.29
C ASN A 112 26.66 -3.25 1.76
N ASP A 113 25.88 -4.21 1.28
CA ASP A 113 25.50 -4.31 -0.11
C ASP A 113 24.39 -3.30 -0.42
N ILE A 114 24.72 -2.31 -1.26
CA ILE A 114 23.82 -1.20 -1.59
C ILE A 114 22.55 -1.72 -2.29
N PHE A 115 22.68 -2.70 -3.19
CA PHE A 115 21.52 -3.26 -3.90
C PHE A 115 20.56 -4.00 -2.94
N LEU A 116 21.13 -4.84 -2.07
CA LEU A 116 20.34 -5.54 -1.05
C LEU A 116 19.70 -4.56 -0.07
N SER A 117 20.43 -3.49 0.30
CA SER A 117 19.90 -2.41 1.14
C SER A 117 18.76 -1.66 0.47
N ALA A 118 18.84 -1.40 -0.82
CA ALA A 118 17.79 -0.74 -1.58
C ALA A 118 16.49 -1.55 -1.60
N ILE A 119 16.59 -2.87 -1.78
CA ILE A 119 15.43 -3.77 -1.75
C ILE A 119 14.87 -3.90 -0.34
N ALA A 120 15.70 -4.32 0.62
CA ALA A 120 15.27 -4.56 1.99
C ALA A 120 14.74 -3.29 2.63
N GLY A 121 15.46 -2.17 2.45
CA GLY A 121 15.05 -0.86 2.93
C GLY A 121 13.73 -0.40 2.31
N GLY A 122 13.57 -0.53 1.00
CA GLY A 122 12.32 -0.17 0.31
C GLY A 122 11.12 -1.00 0.80
N ILE A 123 11.31 -2.31 1.03
CA ILE A 123 10.26 -3.20 1.57
C ILE A 123 9.90 -2.79 3.00
N LEU A 124 10.88 -2.63 3.88
CA LEU A 124 10.63 -2.26 5.28
C LEU A 124 10.00 -0.86 5.39
N LEU A 125 10.52 0.10 4.62
CA LEU A 125 10.01 1.46 4.58
C LEU A 125 8.54 1.49 4.12
N GLY A 126 8.25 0.80 3.02
CA GLY A 126 6.90 0.71 2.47
C GLY A 126 5.93 -0.03 3.39
N ALA A 127 6.40 -1.10 4.05
CA ALA A 127 5.61 -1.83 5.04
C ALA A 127 5.31 -0.96 6.26
N GLY A 128 6.32 -0.30 6.83
CA GLY A 128 6.16 0.59 7.98
C GLY A 128 5.20 1.73 7.68
N CYS A 129 5.42 2.46 6.58
CA CYS A 129 4.56 3.55 6.14
C CYS A 129 3.12 3.10 5.88
N GLY A 130 2.94 1.97 5.18
CA GLY A 130 1.62 1.41 4.88
C GLY A 130 0.84 1.01 6.13
N ILE A 131 1.53 0.45 7.14
CA ILE A 131 0.93 0.10 8.43
C ILE A 131 0.53 1.38 9.19
N VAL A 132 1.40 2.40 9.23
CA VAL A 132 1.08 3.70 9.85
C VAL A 132 -0.13 4.35 9.16
N PHE A 133 -0.21 4.32 7.83
CA PHE A 133 -1.37 4.85 7.11
C PHE A 133 -2.66 4.10 7.44
N ARG A 134 -2.61 2.78 7.52
CA ARG A 134 -3.78 1.97 7.91
C ARG A 134 -4.24 2.20 9.34
N SER A 135 -3.34 2.59 10.22
CA SER A 135 -3.67 2.94 11.61
C SER A 135 -4.34 4.32 11.76
N GLY A 136 -4.40 5.11 10.68
CA GLY A 136 -4.97 6.46 10.68
C GLY A 136 -3.96 7.57 10.94
N GLY A 137 -2.63 7.26 11.02
CA GLY A 137 -1.54 8.22 11.15
C GLY A 137 -0.84 8.53 9.83
N THR A 138 0.32 9.17 9.93
CA THR A 138 1.29 9.38 8.84
C THR A 138 2.70 9.49 9.43
N THR A 139 3.72 9.16 8.63
CA THR A 139 5.12 9.31 9.01
C THR A 139 5.65 10.72 8.80
N GLY A 140 4.79 11.66 8.38
CA GLY A 140 5.14 13.06 8.12
C GLY A 140 5.67 13.27 6.70
N GLY A 141 6.37 14.40 6.48
CA GLY A 141 7.00 14.69 5.19
C GLY A 141 6.00 14.81 4.03
N THR A 142 6.38 14.25 2.90
CA THR A 142 5.57 14.21 1.67
C THR A 142 4.28 13.39 1.86
N ASP A 143 4.16 12.60 2.91
CA ASP A 143 2.96 11.85 3.26
C ASP A 143 1.75 12.76 3.45
N ILE A 144 1.95 13.93 4.07
CA ILE A 144 0.89 14.93 4.29
C ILE A 144 0.42 15.48 2.94
N ALA A 145 1.38 15.77 2.04
CA ALA A 145 1.07 16.20 0.68
C ALA A 145 0.37 15.08 -0.11
N ALA A 146 0.83 13.84 0.03
CA ALA A 146 0.20 12.67 -0.61
C ALA A 146 -1.25 12.49 -0.18
N LYS A 147 -1.56 12.64 1.12
CA LYS A 147 -2.95 12.62 1.62
C LYS A 147 -3.80 13.75 1.03
N LEU A 148 -3.24 14.96 0.91
CA LEU A 148 -3.94 16.10 0.30
C LEU A 148 -4.25 15.86 -1.18
N ILE A 149 -3.26 15.35 -1.94
CA ILE A 149 -3.43 15.02 -3.36
C ILE A 149 -4.46 13.89 -3.52
N LYS A 150 -4.36 12.85 -2.71
CA LYS A 150 -5.30 11.73 -2.72
C LYS A 150 -6.74 12.18 -2.47
N ARG A 151 -6.96 13.16 -1.57
CA ARG A 151 -8.29 13.74 -1.32
C ARG A 151 -8.86 14.45 -2.55
N LYS A 152 -7.99 15.07 -3.39
CA LYS A 152 -8.40 15.74 -4.64
C LYS A 152 -8.44 14.79 -5.83
N LYS A 153 -7.58 13.78 -5.85
CA LYS A 153 -7.43 12.80 -6.95
C LYS A 153 -7.46 11.37 -6.40
N PRO A 154 -8.64 10.85 -6.02
CA PRO A 154 -8.78 9.55 -5.36
C PRO A 154 -8.37 8.36 -6.23
N TYR A 155 -8.35 8.54 -7.57
CA TYR A 155 -7.97 7.50 -8.54
C TYR A 155 -6.46 7.20 -8.58
N MET A 156 -5.60 8.10 -8.07
CA MET A 156 -4.16 7.88 -8.05
C MET A 156 -3.79 6.93 -6.89
N ALA A 157 -2.93 5.94 -7.17
CA ALA A 157 -2.35 5.11 -6.13
C ALA A 157 -1.39 5.94 -5.25
N ALA A 158 -1.32 5.63 -3.95
CA ALA A 158 -0.46 6.36 -3.01
C ALA A 158 1.00 6.32 -3.46
N GLY A 159 1.50 5.14 -3.87
CA GLY A 159 2.85 4.97 -4.36
C GLY A 159 3.19 5.84 -5.58
N GLN A 160 2.24 6.07 -6.50
CA GLN A 160 2.46 6.96 -7.63
C GLN A 160 2.68 8.42 -7.19
N ILE A 161 1.93 8.86 -6.19
CA ILE A 161 2.06 10.22 -5.64
C ILE A 161 3.44 10.39 -4.99
N PHE A 162 3.89 9.39 -4.24
CA PHE A 162 5.23 9.39 -3.64
C PHE A 162 6.33 9.38 -4.70
N MET A 163 6.23 8.55 -5.74
CA MET A 163 7.22 8.54 -6.82
C MET A 163 7.39 9.90 -7.49
N LEU A 164 6.28 10.63 -7.69
CA LEU A 164 6.33 11.96 -8.29
C LEU A 164 6.89 13.02 -7.32
N ALA A 165 6.47 12.98 -6.05
CA ALA A 165 6.89 13.98 -5.05
C ALA A 165 8.34 13.78 -4.61
N ASP A 166 8.76 12.53 -4.40
CA ASP A 166 10.04 12.19 -3.79
C ASP A 166 11.14 11.89 -4.83
N GLY A 167 10.77 11.68 -6.10
CA GLY A 167 11.74 11.45 -7.17
C GLY A 167 12.76 12.57 -7.32
N VAL A 168 12.34 13.83 -7.08
CA VAL A 168 13.24 14.98 -7.08
C VAL A 168 14.30 14.86 -5.97
N ILE A 169 13.91 14.38 -4.79
CA ILE A 169 14.83 14.18 -3.64
C ILE A 169 15.82 13.08 -3.97
N CYS A 170 15.39 12.01 -4.64
CA CYS A 170 16.30 10.94 -5.11
C CYS A 170 17.34 11.45 -6.11
N VAL A 171 16.95 12.34 -7.03
CA VAL A 171 17.92 12.96 -7.95
C VAL A 171 18.90 13.85 -7.19
N LEU A 172 18.42 14.65 -6.26
CA LEU A 172 19.29 15.51 -5.43
C LEU A 172 20.28 14.70 -4.59
N SER A 173 19.93 13.49 -4.17
CA SER A 173 20.84 12.64 -3.41
C SER A 173 22.14 12.31 -4.17
N GLY A 174 22.05 12.14 -5.49
CA GLY A 174 23.22 11.93 -6.34
C GLY A 174 24.23 13.08 -6.30
N PHE A 175 23.73 14.33 -6.24
CA PHE A 175 24.61 15.50 -6.09
C PHE A 175 25.19 15.60 -4.69
N VAL A 176 24.40 15.30 -3.66
CA VAL A 176 24.85 15.38 -2.25
C VAL A 176 25.89 14.31 -1.92
N PHE A 177 25.67 13.09 -2.37
CA PHE A 177 26.59 11.98 -2.14
C PHE A 177 27.71 11.89 -3.18
N GLY A 178 27.64 12.68 -4.24
CA GLY A 178 28.65 12.74 -5.30
C GLY A 178 28.71 11.48 -6.18
N SER A 179 27.63 10.71 -6.24
CA SER A 179 27.53 9.48 -7.00
C SER A 179 26.18 9.35 -7.70
N ILE A 180 26.21 9.07 -8.99
CA ILE A 180 25.02 8.75 -9.78
C ILE A 180 24.38 7.45 -9.26
N ASP A 181 25.19 6.49 -8.82
CA ASP A 181 24.72 5.22 -8.30
C ASP A 181 23.82 5.43 -7.08
N ASN A 182 24.17 6.36 -6.17
CA ASN A 182 23.34 6.67 -5.01
C ASN A 182 21.96 7.24 -5.42
N ALA A 183 21.90 8.07 -6.47
CA ALA A 183 20.63 8.55 -7.01
C ALA A 183 19.80 7.40 -7.59
N LEU A 184 20.45 6.51 -8.37
CA LEU A 184 19.78 5.36 -8.98
C LEU A 184 19.26 4.38 -7.93
N TYR A 185 20.06 4.05 -6.92
CA TYR A 185 19.62 3.19 -5.81
C TYR A 185 18.55 3.85 -4.94
N SER A 186 18.62 5.15 -4.71
CA SER A 186 17.56 5.91 -4.01
C SER A 186 16.24 5.85 -4.78
N PHE A 187 16.29 6.07 -6.11
CA PHE A 187 15.10 5.96 -6.95
C PHE A 187 14.57 4.52 -7.03
N PHE A 188 15.44 3.53 -7.10
CA PHE A 188 15.05 2.12 -7.05
C PHE A 188 14.39 1.76 -5.71
N THR A 189 14.96 2.24 -4.60
CA THR A 189 14.37 2.08 -3.26
C THR A 189 12.98 2.72 -3.18
N LEU A 190 12.81 3.92 -3.74
CA LEU A 190 11.52 4.61 -3.82
C LEU A 190 10.50 3.81 -4.65
N TRP A 191 10.93 3.17 -5.73
CA TRP A 191 10.08 2.29 -6.53
C TRP A 191 9.63 1.05 -5.74
N VAL A 192 10.55 0.35 -5.04
CA VAL A 192 10.24 -0.79 -4.17
C VAL A 192 9.30 -0.36 -3.04
N PHE A 193 9.58 0.76 -2.38
CA PHE A 193 8.73 1.38 -1.38
C PHE A 193 7.31 1.60 -1.89
N SER A 194 7.18 2.25 -3.05
CA SER A 194 5.89 2.54 -3.68
C SER A 194 5.07 1.28 -3.92
N LYS A 195 5.69 0.22 -4.46
CA LYS A 195 5.03 -1.07 -4.71
C LYS A 195 4.61 -1.77 -3.42
N THR A 196 5.47 -1.73 -2.40
CA THR A 196 5.19 -2.35 -1.11
C THR A 196 4.08 -1.60 -0.37
N LEU A 197 4.14 -0.27 -0.40
CA LEU A 197 3.09 0.60 0.16
C LEU A 197 1.73 0.30 -0.47
N ASP A 198 1.65 0.29 -1.81
CA ASP A 198 0.42 0.01 -2.53
C ASP A 198 -0.09 -1.42 -2.25
N MET A 199 0.80 -2.39 -2.12
CA MET A 199 0.44 -3.75 -1.74
C MET A 199 -0.16 -3.81 -0.31
N ILE A 200 0.39 -3.06 0.64
CA ILE A 200 -0.14 -2.99 2.01
C ILE A 200 -1.48 -2.26 2.04
N LEU A 201 -1.61 -1.15 1.31
CA LEU A 201 -2.82 -0.34 1.31
C LEU A 201 -3.96 -0.98 0.54
N TYR A 202 -3.67 -1.56 -0.63
CA TYR A 202 -4.68 -2.01 -1.60
C TYR A 202 -4.62 -3.50 -1.93
N GLY A 203 -3.53 -4.19 -1.59
CA GLY A 203 -3.20 -5.54 -2.08
C GLY A 203 -4.14 -6.67 -1.65
N GLY A 204 -5.03 -6.43 -0.68
CA GLY A 204 -5.99 -7.44 -0.21
C GLY A 204 -7.28 -7.54 -1.04
N ASP A 205 -7.60 -6.51 -1.83
CA ASP A 205 -8.94 -6.32 -2.38
C ASP A 205 -9.00 -6.22 -3.91
N ARG A 206 -7.95 -6.69 -4.60
CA ARG A 206 -8.05 -6.83 -6.07
C ARG A 206 -9.10 -7.86 -6.41
N GLY A 207 -10.20 -7.38 -6.98
CA GLY A 207 -11.27 -8.22 -7.47
C GLY A 207 -11.00 -8.79 -8.86
N LYS A 208 -11.67 -9.89 -9.15
CA LYS A 208 -11.81 -10.44 -10.51
C LYS A 208 -13.28 -10.44 -10.85
N LEU A 209 -13.59 -10.04 -12.07
CA LEU A 209 -14.89 -10.19 -12.67
C LEU A 209 -14.85 -11.41 -13.58
N ALA A 210 -15.73 -12.37 -13.33
CA ALA A 210 -15.96 -13.48 -14.23
C ALA A 210 -17.30 -13.27 -14.96
N LEU A 211 -17.27 -13.40 -16.28
CA LEU A 211 -18.46 -13.50 -17.12
C LEU A 211 -18.48 -14.91 -17.68
N ILE A 212 -19.56 -15.64 -17.44
CA ILE A 212 -19.70 -17.03 -17.86
C ILE A 212 -20.89 -17.15 -18.80
N ILE A 213 -20.65 -17.72 -19.96
CA ILE A 213 -21.67 -18.01 -20.98
C ILE A 213 -21.66 -19.51 -21.22
N SER A 214 -22.79 -20.17 -20.99
CA SER A 214 -22.95 -21.62 -21.19
C SER A 214 -24.41 -21.97 -21.43
N PRO A 215 -24.70 -22.98 -22.24
CA PRO A 215 -26.03 -23.60 -22.27
C PRO A 215 -26.51 -24.15 -20.93
N ALA A 216 -25.54 -24.52 -20.05
CA ALA A 216 -25.82 -25.05 -18.73
C ALA A 216 -25.70 -23.97 -17.62
N ALA A 217 -26.01 -22.69 -17.96
CA ALA A 217 -25.85 -21.55 -17.05
C ALA A 217 -26.56 -21.76 -15.71
N ASP A 218 -27.79 -22.29 -15.71
CA ASP A 218 -28.54 -22.54 -14.46
C ASP A 218 -27.83 -23.55 -13.54
N LYS A 219 -27.25 -24.60 -14.10
CA LYS A 219 -26.50 -25.59 -13.30
C LYS A 219 -25.22 -24.99 -12.72
N ILE A 220 -24.51 -24.20 -13.54
CA ILE A 220 -23.30 -23.49 -13.10
C ILE A 220 -23.65 -22.50 -11.99
N LEU A 221 -24.72 -21.71 -12.18
CA LEU A 221 -25.19 -20.74 -11.18
C LEU A 221 -25.51 -21.43 -9.86
N HIS A 222 -26.28 -22.53 -9.89
CA HIS A 222 -26.65 -23.26 -8.70
C HIS A 222 -25.42 -23.79 -7.93
N ARG A 223 -24.42 -24.32 -8.63
CA ARG A 223 -23.16 -24.76 -8.01
C ARG A 223 -22.32 -23.61 -7.48
N LEU A 224 -22.23 -22.49 -8.19
CA LEU A 224 -21.52 -21.29 -7.71
C LEU A 224 -22.13 -20.75 -6.40
N LEU A 225 -23.45 -20.74 -6.31
CA LEU A 225 -24.16 -20.29 -5.11
C LEU A 225 -24.00 -21.27 -3.95
N ASN A 226 -24.23 -22.57 -4.16
CA ASN A 226 -24.32 -23.56 -3.09
C ASN A 226 -22.95 -24.15 -2.69
N GLU A 227 -22.11 -24.55 -3.64
CA GLU A 227 -20.79 -25.09 -3.37
C GLU A 227 -19.75 -23.98 -3.21
N GLY A 228 -19.84 -22.97 -4.08
CA GLY A 228 -18.93 -21.83 -4.08
C GLY A 228 -19.21 -20.79 -3.00
N ASN A 229 -20.44 -20.69 -2.53
CA ASN A 229 -20.90 -19.55 -1.68
C ASN A 229 -20.45 -18.21 -2.29
N LEU A 230 -20.72 -18.04 -3.58
CA LEU A 230 -20.33 -16.88 -4.39
C LEU A 230 -21.57 -16.13 -4.85
N GLY A 231 -21.61 -14.82 -4.62
CA GLY A 231 -22.68 -13.97 -5.16
C GLY A 231 -22.55 -13.84 -6.68
N CYS A 232 -23.63 -14.14 -7.40
CA CYS A 232 -23.70 -14.06 -8.85
C CYS A 232 -24.94 -13.29 -9.29
N THR A 233 -24.85 -12.62 -10.42
CA THR A 233 -25.97 -11.93 -11.09
C THR A 233 -26.15 -12.54 -12.46
N VAL A 234 -27.40 -12.83 -12.85
CA VAL A 234 -27.74 -13.32 -14.17
C VAL A 234 -28.19 -12.14 -15.03
N ILE A 235 -27.63 -12.04 -16.23
CA ILE A 235 -27.96 -11.05 -17.24
C ILE A 235 -28.51 -11.78 -18.42
N LYS A 236 -29.71 -11.44 -18.88
CA LYS A 236 -30.29 -11.95 -20.12
C LYS A 236 -29.52 -11.35 -21.30
N ALA A 237 -28.97 -12.21 -22.13
CA ALA A 237 -28.15 -11.83 -23.27
C ALA A 237 -28.61 -12.59 -24.52
N ARG A 238 -28.29 -12.07 -25.71
CA ARG A 238 -28.54 -12.73 -26.97
C ARG A 238 -27.23 -12.94 -27.72
N THR A 239 -27.00 -14.16 -28.19
CA THR A 239 -25.80 -14.47 -28.97
C THR A 239 -25.84 -13.77 -30.32
N GLY A 240 -24.76 -13.10 -30.68
CA GLY A 240 -24.72 -12.33 -31.95
C GLY A 240 -24.71 -13.21 -33.22
N TYR A 241 -24.16 -14.42 -33.13
CA TYR A 241 -24.02 -15.33 -34.27
C TYR A 241 -25.26 -16.18 -34.49
N THR A 242 -25.79 -16.82 -33.44
CA THR A 242 -26.94 -17.71 -33.56
C THR A 242 -28.28 -17.02 -33.31
N GLY A 243 -28.27 -15.83 -32.72
CA GLY A 243 -29.47 -15.10 -32.31
C GLY A 243 -30.24 -15.74 -31.15
N GLU A 244 -29.67 -16.74 -30.48
CA GLU A 244 -30.30 -17.43 -29.36
C GLU A 244 -30.21 -16.62 -28.07
N ASP A 245 -31.26 -16.71 -27.26
CA ASP A 245 -31.23 -16.15 -25.92
C ASP A 245 -30.38 -17.03 -25.00
N ARG A 246 -29.52 -16.39 -24.23
CA ARG A 246 -28.58 -17.03 -23.29
C ARG A 246 -28.50 -16.27 -21.97
N ASP A 247 -28.29 -17.01 -20.93
CA ASP A 247 -28.01 -16.42 -19.62
C ASP A 247 -26.50 -16.23 -19.44
N LEU A 248 -26.11 -14.98 -19.18
CA LEU A 248 -24.76 -14.60 -18.82
C LEU A 248 -24.67 -14.50 -17.30
N ILE A 249 -23.78 -15.28 -16.68
CA ILE A 249 -23.54 -15.20 -15.26
C ILE A 249 -22.38 -14.21 -15.03
N LEU A 250 -22.67 -13.14 -14.30
CA LEU A 250 -21.69 -12.18 -13.80
C LEU A 250 -21.36 -12.53 -12.35
N CYS A 251 -20.08 -12.76 -12.07
CA CYS A 251 -19.60 -13.08 -10.73
C CYS A 251 -18.39 -12.22 -10.37
N ALA A 252 -18.54 -11.35 -9.36
CA ALA A 252 -17.46 -10.58 -8.82
C ALA A 252 -16.84 -11.33 -7.64
N VAL A 253 -15.55 -11.61 -7.68
CA VAL A 253 -14.86 -12.42 -6.67
C VAL A 253 -13.50 -11.85 -6.31
N ARG A 254 -13.01 -12.15 -5.10
CA ARG A 254 -11.62 -11.89 -4.74
C ARG A 254 -10.68 -12.74 -5.60
N LYS A 255 -9.50 -12.21 -5.94
CA LYS A 255 -8.51 -12.88 -6.79
C LYS A 255 -8.29 -14.36 -6.44
N ARG A 256 -8.28 -14.71 -5.15
CA ARG A 256 -8.07 -16.10 -4.69
C ARG A 256 -9.21 -17.05 -5.05
N ARG A 257 -10.43 -16.52 -5.20
CA ARG A 257 -11.64 -17.33 -5.45
C ARG A 257 -11.94 -17.55 -6.94
N ILE A 258 -11.19 -16.90 -7.84
CA ILE A 258 -11.38 -17.07 -9.29
C ILE A 258 -11.13 -18.51 -9.76
N THR A 259 -10.23 -19.23 -9.07
CA THR A 259 -9.94 -20.65 -9.36
C THR A 259 -11.16 -21.53 -9.11
N ASP A 260 -11.94 -21.25 -8.05
CA ASP A 260 -13.18 -21.97 -7.74
C ASP A 260 -14.21 -21.75 -8.85
N VAL A 261 -14.35 -20.49 -9.31
CA VAL A 261 -15.27 -20.15 -10.41
C VAL A 261 -14.92 -20.92 -11.67
N ARG A 262 -13.63 -20.94 -12.07
CA ARG A 262 -13.17 -21.65 -13.26
C ARG A 262 -13.39 -23.15 -13.14
N ARG A 263 -13.08 -23.73 -11.99
CA ARG A 263 -13.25 -25.18 -11.72
C ARG A 263 -14.72 -25.56 -11.82
N ILE A 264 -15.62 -24.86 -11.13
CA ILE A 264 -17.05 -25.16 -11.15
C ILE A 264 -17.64 -25.03 -12.57
N ALA A 265 -17.24 -24.00 -13.31
CA ALA A 265 -17.70 -23.82 -14.69
C ALA A 265 -17.23 -24.98 -15.59
N ALA A 266 -15.94 -25.33 -15.57
CA ALA A 266 -15.37 -26.37 -16.41
C ALA A 266 -15.89 -27.78 -16.05
N GLU A 267 -16.08 -28.09 -14.76
CA GLU A 267 -16.65 -29.36 -14.33
C GLU A 267 -18.13 -29.52 -14.74
N THR A 268 -18.85 -28.42 -14.87
CA THR A 268 -20.28 -28.45 -15.21
C THR A 268 -20.52 -28.47 -16.72
N ASP A 269 -19.71 -27.73 -17.47
CA ASP A 269 -19.73 -27.66 -18.92
C ASP A 269 -18.33 -27.36 -19.45
N GLU A 270 -17.70 -28.35 -20.09
CA GLU A 270 -16.37 -28.21 -20.69
C GLU A 270 -16.31 -27.15 -21.81
N LYS A 271 -17.47 -26.84 -22.42
CA LYS A 271 -17.60 -25.82 -23.47
C LYS A 271 -17.99 -24.45 -22.92
N ALA A 272 -18.10 -24.29 -21.60
CA ALA A 272 -18.43 -23.00 -21.00
C ALA A 272 -17.39 -21.95 -21.38
N PHE A 273 -17.84 -20.80 -21.88
CA PHE A 273 -16.99 -19.65 -22.16
C PHE A 273 -16.88 -18.80 -20.89
N VAL A 274 -15.67 -18.69 -20.36
CA VAL A 274 -15.38 -17.94 -19.13
C VAL A 274 -14.41 -16.81 -19.43
N LEU A 275 -14.90 -15.57 -19.41
CA LEU A 275 -14.08 -14.37 -19.51
C LEU A 275 -13.72 -13.88 -18.10
N VAL A 276 -12.43 -13.64 -17.85
CA VAL A 276 -11.97 -13.12 -16.56
C VAL A 276 -11.24 -11.81 -16.76
N GLY A 277 -11.77 -10.76 -16.15
CA GLY A 277 -11.16 -9.42 -16.12
C GLY A 277 -10.61 -9.06 -14.74
N ASP A 278 -9.63 -8.17 -14.71
CA ASP A 278 -9.22 -7.48 -13.48
C ASP A 278 -10.19 -6.34 -13.19
N VAL A 279 -10.61 -6.26 -11.93
CA VAL A 279 -11.41 -5.14 -11.45
C VAL A 279 -10.56 -4.35 -10.48
N SER A 280 -10.41 -3.06 -10.75
CA SER A 280 -9.57 -2.17 -9.94
C SER A 280 -10.11 -2.05 -8.52
N GLU A 281 -11.44 -2.07 -8.37
CA GLU A 281 -12.12 -1.92 -7.10
C GLU A 281 -13.51 -2.54 -7.14
N ILE A 282 -13.91 -3.17 -6.04
CA ILE A 282 -15.28 -3.66 -5.82
C ILE A 282 -15.78 -3.04 -4.52
N ILE A 283 -16.87 -2.27 -4.61
CA ILE A 283 -17.52 -1.63 -3.48
C ILE A 283 -18.88 -2.28 -3.28
N GLY A 284 -19.20 -2.69 -2.06
CA GLY A 284 -20.49 -3.28 -1.71
C GLY A 284 -20.40 -4.35 -0.66
N GLU A 285 -21.55 -4.95 -0.36
CA GLU A 285 -21.67 -6.00 0.67
C GLU A 285 -20.80 -7.21 0.31
N GLY A 286 -20.03 -7.70 1.27
CA GLY A 286 -19.05 -8.79 1.07
C GLY A 286 -17.67 -8.33 0.56
N PHE A 287 -17.52 -7.07 0.17
CA PHE A 287 -16.27 -6.42 -0.25
C PHE A 287 -15.98 -5.20 0.62
N ARG A 288 -15.45 -4.11 0.04
CA ARG A 288 -15.25 -2.84 0.75
C ARG A 288 -16.55 -2.05 0.87
N LEU A 289 -16.76 -1.42 2.01
CA LEU A 289 -17.80 -0.41 2.17
C LEU A 289 -17.28 0.95 1.66
N SER A 290 -18.18 1.77 1.12
CA SER A 290 -17.86 3.10 0.53
C SER A 290 -17.16 4.07 1.47
N ASP A 291 -17.28 3.88 2.79
CA ASP A 291 -16.73 4.77 3.83
C ASP A 291 -15.25 4.48 4.18
N GLU A 292 -14.60 3.53 3.50
CA GLU A 292 -13.20 3.13 3.76
C GLU A 292 -12.18 3.92 2.92
N TYR A 293 -12.57 5.03 2.32
CA TYR A 293 -11.63 5.98 1.71
C TYR A 293 -10.95 6.84 2.79
N PHE A 294 -9.65 6.98 2.66
CA PHE A 294 -8.71 7.74 3.52
C PHE A 294 -9.23 9.03 4.11
#